data_917ecbe784b0ca69c58f9ce8baab79a8
#
_entry.id   917ecbe784b0ca69c58f9ce8baab79a8
#
_cell.length_a   1.000
_cell.length_b   1.000
_cell.length_c   1.000
_cell.angle_alpha   90.00
_cell.angle_beta   90.00
_cell.angle_gamma   90.00
#
_symmetry.space_group_name_H-M   'P 1'
#
loop_
_entity.id
_entity.type
_entity.pdbx_description
1 polymer ?
#
loop_
_entity_poly.entity_id
_entity_poly.type
_entity_poly.pdbx_seq_one_letter_code
_entity_poly.pdbx_strand_id
1 'polypeptide(L)'
;MRIDAVAARDFNRIKVEPMTGAIGAEISNVDLRDFDDEVIAEVQQAWLDHKVLFFRGQDLTQGQHVEYGRALGELEVHPFVQHVEKHPEIIVLDSSPQSFLSADTWHSDVTFREAPPLGSVLFGRVIPGWGGDTCFANMELAYDLLDDAVKEQIDGMYAIH
;
A
#
# COMPACT_ATOMS: atom_id res chain seq x y z
N MET A 1 4.13 26.89 -2.53
CA MET A 1 4.52 25.91 -3.53
C MET A 1 3.26 25.17 -3.99
N ARG A 2 3.04 25.01 -5.28
CA ARG A 2 1.92 24.25 -5.83
C ARG A 2 2.40 22.82 -5.99
N ILE A 3 1.75 21.89 -5.32
CA ILE A 3 1.90 20.47 -5.65
C ILE A 3 1.09 20.28 -6.92
N ASP A 4 1.73 19.93 -8.02
CA ASP A 4 1.01 19.55 -9.23
C ASP A 4 0.22 18.29 -8.91
N ALA A 5 -1.11 18.39 -9.00
CA ALA A 5 -1.97 17.24 -8.78
C ALA A 5 -1.61 16.13 -9.79
N VAL A 6 -1.72 14.87 -9.35
CA VAL A 6 -1.58 13.72 -10.26
C VAL A 6 -2.46 13.98 -11.48
N ALA A 7 -1.87 13.85 -12.67
CA ALA A 7 -2.59 14.09 -13.92
C ALA A 7 -3.82 13.18 -13.99
N ALA A 8 -4.99 13.74 -14.26
CA ALA A 8 -6.20 12.97 -14.44
C ALA A 8 -6.01 11.99 -15.59
N ARG A 9 -6.17 10.72 -15.33
CA ARG A 9 -6.13 9.63 -16.29
C ARG A 9 -7.52 9.03 -16.39
N ASP A 10 -7.96 8.73 -17.60
CA ASP A 10 -9.21 8.02 -17.81
C ASP A 10 -8.97 6.51 -17.65
N PHE A 11 -9.81 5.88 -16.84
CA PHE A 11 -9.89 4.44 -16.64
C PHE A 11 -11.21 3.93 -17.19
N ASN A 12 -11.22 2.74 -17.80
CA ASN A 12 -12.42 2.19 -18.46
C ASN A 12 -13.17 1.20 -17.57
N ARG A 13 -12.46 0.47 -16.73
CA ARG A 13 -12.97 -0.63 -15.91
C ARG A 13 -13.20 -0.22 -14.45
N ILE A 14 -12.35 0.64 -13.94
CA ILE A 14 -12.42 1.12 -12.55
C ILE A 14 -12.73 2.63 -12.53
N LYS A 15 -13.29 3.09 -11.41
CA LYS A 15 -13.41 4.53 -11.14
C LYS A 15 -12.36 4.91 -10.09
N VAL A 16 -11.56 5.91 -10.38
CA VAL A 16 -10.50 6.40 -9.50
C VAL A 16 -10.85 7.80 -9.01
N GLU A 17 -10.95 7.98 -7.70
CA GLU A 17 -11.25 9.26 -7.06
C GLU A 17 -10.08 9.65 -6.14
N PRO A 18 -9.24 10.63 -6.53
CA PRO A 18 -8.13 11.07 -5.68
C PRO A 18 -8.63 11.58 -4.33
N MET A 19 -8.01 11.13 -3.24
CA MET A 19 -8.33 11.58 -1.88
C MET A 19 -7.62 12.88 -1.52
N THR A 20 -6.39 13.03 -2.01
CA THR A 20 -5.58 14.25 -1.84
C THR A 20 -4.85 14.58 -3.15
N GLY A 21 -4.25 15.76 -3.22
CA GLY A 21 -3.39 16.13 -4.36
C GLY A 21 -2.03 15.45 -4.38
N ALA A 22 -1.64 14.76 -3.30
CA ALA A 22 -0.29 14.21 -3.13
C ALA A 22 -0.24 12.68 -3.08
N ILE A 23 -1.26 12.05 -2.50
CA ILE A 23 -1.27 10.61 -2.23
C ILE A 23 -2.69 10.13 -1.95
N GLY A 24 -2.98 8.91 -2.34
CA GLY A 24 -4.22 8.20 -2.04
C GLY A 24 -5.32 8.41 -3.06
N ALA A 25 -5.97 7.33 -3.46
CA ALA A 25 -7.21 7.35 -4.23
C ALA A 25 -8.17 6.27 -3.73
N GLU A 26 -9.47 6.56 -3.81
CA GLU A 26 -10.51 5.57 -3.62
C GLU A 26 -10.89 4.94 -4.96
N ILE A 27 -10.95 3.61 -4.98
CA ILE A 27 -11.27 2.82 -6.17
C ILE A 27 -12.66 2.23 -6.00
N SER A 28 -13.50 2.43 -7.02
CA SER A 28 -14.85 1.87 -7.09
C SER A 28 -15.13 1.25 -8.46
N ASN A 29 -16.32 0.71 -8.66
CA ASN A 29 -16.71 -0.07 -9.84
C ASN A 29 -15.89 -1.34 -10.04
N VAL A 30 -15.40 -1.95 -8.96
CA VAL A 30 -14.64 -3.19 -9.00
C VAL A 30 -15.05 -4.10 -7.84
N ASP A 31 -15.11 -5.39 -8.12
CA ASP A 31 -15.23 -6.45 -7.13
C ASP A 31 -13.94 -7.26 -7.14
N LEU A 32 -13.21 -7.22 -6.05
CA LEU A 32 -11.91 -7.91 -5.93
C LEU A 32 -12.04 -9.44 -5.83
N ARG A 33 -13.29 -9.97 -5.91
CA ARG A 33 -13.55 -11.42 -6.01
C ARG A 33 -13.67 -11.88 -7.47
N ASP A 34 -13.88 -10.92 -8.41
CA ASP A 34 -14.08 -11.18 -9.83
C ASP A 34 -13.40 -10.08 -10.67
N PHE A 35 -12.19 -10.32 -11.08
CA PHE A 35 -11.35 -9.39 -11.83
C PHE A 35 -10.66 -10.11 -13.00
N ASP A 36 -10.33 -9.36 -14.02
CA ASP A 36 -9.55 -9.80 -15.17
C ASP A 36 -8.24 -9.00 -15.29
N ASP A 37 -7.42 -9.36 -16.28
CA ASP A 37 -6.11 -8.73 -16.51
C ASP A 37 -6.23 -7.23 -16.81
N GLU A 38 -7.35 -6.78 -17.43
CA GLU A 38 -7.56 -5.36 -17.72
C GLU A 38 -7.81 -4.57 -16.43
N VAL A 39 -8.62 -5.11 -15.51
CA VAL A 39 -8.84 -4.52 -14.18
C VAL A 39 -7.53 -4.43 -13.42
N ILE A 40 -6.73 -5.50 -13.41
CA ILE A 40 -5.44 -5.51 -12.72
C ILE A 40 -4.49 -4.48 -13.31
N ALA A 41 -4.42 -4.36 -14.62
CA ALA A 41 -3.57 -3.35 -15.28
C ALA A 41 -3.97 -1.92 -14.91
N GLU A 42 -5.28 -1.63 -14.85
CA GLU A 42 -5.78 -0.33 -14.43
C GLU A 42 -5.51 -0.06 -12.94
N VAL A 43 -5.68 -1.06 -12.08
CA VAL A 43 -5.35 -0.95 -10.66
C VAL A 43 -3.85 -0.69 -10.44
N GLN A 44 -2.98 -1.42 -11.15
CA GLN A 44 -1.54 -1.19 -11.09
C GLN A 44 -1.17 0.23 -11.53
N GLN A 45 -1.79 0.71 -12.61
CA GLN A 45 -1.56 2.08 -13.07
C GLN A 45 -2.05 3.12 -12.06
N ALA A 46 -3.25 2.95 -11.50
CA ALA A 46 -3.77 3.83 -10.45
C ALA A 46 -2.88 3.81 -9.20
N TRP A 47 -2.33 2.65 -8.85
CA TRP A 47 -1.40 2.53 -7.73
C TRP A 47 -0.08 3.29 -7.98
N LEU A 48 0.48 3.18 -9.17
CA LEU A 48 1.67 3.97 -9.55
C LEU A 48 1.40 5.48 -9.52
N ASP A 49 0.20 5.90 -9.94
CA ASP A 49 -0.16 7.32 -9.96
C ASP A 49 -0.42 7.85 -8.53
N HIS A 50 -1.14 7.10 -7.69
CA HIS A 50 -1.63 7.56 -6.38
C HIS A 50 -0.92 6.97 -5.16
N LYS A 51 -0.04 5.97 -5.30
CA LYS A 51 0.79 5.32 -4.27
C LYS A 51 0.01 4.48 -3.25
N VAL A 52 -1.19 4.87 -2.87
CA VAL A 52 -2.09 4.16 -1.94
C VAL A 52 -3.48 4.13 -2.52
N LEU A 53 -4.08 2.93 -2.57
CA LEU A 53 -5.44 2.73 -3.07
C LEU A 53 -6.34 2.17 -1.97
N PHE A 54 -7.57 2.66 -1.92
CA PHE A 54 -8.60 2.22 -0.97
C PHE A 54 -9.78 1.61 -1.72
N PHE A 55 -10.13 0.38 -1.36
CA PHE A 55 -11.26 -0.35 -1.91
C PHE A 55 -12.30 -0.55 -0.81
N ARG A 56 -13.41 0.16 -0.88
CA ARG A 56 -14.46 0.06 0.13
C ARG A 56 -15.41 -1.11 -0.13
N GLY A 57 -15.98 -1.67 0.95
CA GLY A 57 -17.05 -2.66 0.86
C GLY A 57 -16.65 -3.99 0.23
N GLN A 58 -15.37 -4.31 0.18
CA GLN A 58 -14.90 -5.61 -0.30
C GLN A 58 -15.05 -6.68 0.80
N ASP A 59 -15.59 -7.83 0.45
CA ASP A 59 -15.73 -8.98 1.35
C ASP A 59 -14.97 -10.17 0.76
N LEU A 60 -13.71 -10.33 1.18
CA LEU A 60 -12.80 -11.34 0.68
C LEU A 60 -12.61 -12.48 1.67
N THR A 61 -12.64 -13.70 1.16
CA THR A 61 -12.05 -14.84 1.86
C THR A 61 -10.52 -14.72 1.84
N GLN A 62 -9.83 -15.44 2.72
CA GLN A 62 -8.36 -15.48 2.71
C GLN A 62 -7.80 -15.94 1.36
N GLY A 63 -8.43 -16.94 0.72
CA GLY A 63 -8.03 -17.40 -0.61
C GLY A 63 -8.14 -16.32 -1.68
N GLN A 64 -9.24 -15.58 -1.70
CA GLN A 64 -9.45 -14.47 -2.64
C GLN A 64 -8.48 -13.30 -2.38
N HIS A 65 -8.16 -13.02 -1.11
CA HIS A 65 -7.14 -12.03 -0.77
C HIS A 65 -5.77 -12.42 -1.34
N VAL A 66 -5.37 -13.69 -1.19
CA VAL A 66 -4.13 -14.22 -1.79
C VAL A 66 -4.17 -14.18 -3.31
N GLU A 67 -5.29 -14.56 -3.93
CA GLU A 67 -5.47 -14.54 -5.38
C GLU A 67 -5.34 -13.12 -5.95
N TYR A 68 -5.98 -12.15 -5.33
CA TYR A 68 -5.86 -10.75 -5.71
C TYR A 68 -4.41 -10.24 -5.54
N GLY A 69 -3.76 -10.55 -4.43
CA GLY A 69 -2.35 -10.21 -4.22
C GLY A 69 -1.43 -10.80 -5.30
N ARG A 70 -1.65 -12.07 -5.69
CA ARG A 70 -0.88 -12.73 -6.77
C ARG A 70 -1.09 -12.09 -8.14
N ALA A 71 -2.27 -11.56 -8.40
CA ALA A 71 -2.52 -10.85 -9.65
C ALA A 71 -1.73 -9.53 -9.75
N LEU A 72 -1.37 -8.93 -8.62
CA LEU A 72 -0.53 -7.73 -8.57
C LEU A 72 0.97 -8.05 -8.65
N GLY A 73 1.40 -9.24 -8.22
CA GLY A 73 2.80 -9.65 -8.25
C GLY A 73 3.10 -10.91 -7.44
N GLU A 74 4.38 -11.27 -7.38
CA GLU A 74 4.84 -12.40 -6.57
C GLU A 74 4.66 -12.10 -5.08
N LEU A 75 4.06 -13.07 -4.36
CA LEU A 75 3.82 -12.92 -2.93
C LEU A 75 5.02 -13.41 -2.11
N GLU A 76 5.28 -12.71 -1.04
CA GLU A 76 6.31 -13.05 -0.07
C GLU A 76 5.71 -13.73 1.17
N VAL A 77 6.46 -14.70 1.73
CA VAL A 77 6.22 -15.23 3.07
C VAL A 77 7.18 -14.54 4.02
N HIS A 78 6.64 -13.75 4.96
CA HIS A 78 7.45 -13.00 5.91
C HIS A 78 8.16 -13.94 6.91
N PRO A 79 9.49 -13.87 7.07
CA PRO A 79 10.24 -14.89 7.81
C PRO A 79 10.07 -14.83 9.33
N PHE A 80 9.62 -13.71 9.89
CA PHE A 80 9.63 -13.47 11.33
C PHE A 80 8.26 -13.21 11.95
N VAL A 81 7.22 -12.99 11.13
CA VAL A 81 5.89 -12.63 11.62
C VAL A 81 4.96 -13.82 11.53
N GLN A 82 4.06 -13.97 12.52
CA GLN A 82 3.06 -15.02 12.51
C GLN A 82 2.13 -14.87 11.30
N HIS A 83 1.93 -15.96 10.59
CA HIS A 83 1.11 -16.03 9.39
C HIS A 83 -0.08 -16.98 9.58
N VAL A 84 -1.02 -16.94 8.65
CA VAL A 84 -2.16 -17.85 8.61
C VAL A 84 -1.70 -19.22 8.14
N GLU A 85 -2.06 -20.30 8.88
CA GLU A 85 -1.60 -21.66 8.62
C GLU A 85 -1.81 -22.15 7.18
N LYS A 86 -3.00 -21.85 6.61
CA LYS A 86 -3.35 -22.27 5.23
C LYS A 86 -2.90 -21.29 4.14
N HIS A 87 -2.50 -20.09 4.51
CA HIS A 87 -2.10 -19.02 3.62
C HIS A 87 -0.90 -18.30 4.23
N PRO A 88 0.31 -18.88 4.11
CA PRO A 88 1.49 -18.33 4.77
C PRO A 88 1.91 -16.94 4.24
N GLU A 89 1.38 -16.54 3.11
CA GLU A 89 1.54 -15.18 2.54
C GLU A 89 0.75 -14.12 3.31
N ILE A 90 -0.23 -14.54 4.14
CA ILE A 90 -1.03 -13.62 4.96
C ILE A 90 -0.45 -13.55 6.37
N ILE A 91 -0.01 -12.37 6.76
CA ILE A 91 0.31 -12.04 8.15
C ILE A 91 -0.92 -11.45 8.85
N VAL A 92 -1.04 -11.68 10.15
CA VAL A 92 -2.12 -11.13 10.96
C VAL A 92 -1.56 -9.99 11.81
N LEU A 93 -2.09 -8.79 11.59
CA LEU A 93 -1.80 -7.63 12.41
C LEU A 93 -2.97 -7.43 13.38
N ASP A 94 -2.76 -7.75 14.64
CA ASP A 94 -3.75 -7.58 15.71
C ASP A 94 -3.23 -6.57 16.74
N SER A 95 -3.93 -5.43 16.84
CA SER A 95 -3.68 -4.42 17.86
C SER A 95 -4.76 -4.52 18.93
N SER A 96 -4.49 -5.25 19.97
CA SER A 96 -5.36 -5.41 21.15
C SER A 96 -4.61 -4.99 22.42
N PRO A 97 -5.31 -4.78 23.54
CA PRO A 97 -4.66 -4.53 24.84
C PRO A 97 -3.66 -5.61 25.26
N GLN A 98 -3.80 -6.84 24.71
CA GLN A 98 -2.94 -7.99 24.96
C GLN A 98 -1.82 -8.15 23.94
N SER A 99 -1.98 -7.55 22.77
CA SER A 99 -1.02 -7.60 21.66
C SER A 99 -0.82 -6.19 21.10
N PHE A 100 0.08 -5.44 21.74
CA PHE A 100 0.39 -4.09 21.29
C PHE A 100 1.43 -4.16 20.18
N LEU A 101 1.00 -4.02 18.93
CA LEU A 101 1.90 -3.76 17.82
C LEU A 101 2.09 -2.24 17.72
N SER A 102 3.24 -1.75 18.16
CA SER A 102 3.59 -0.36 18.00
C SER A 102 4.20 -0.14 16.61
N ALA A 103 3.45 0.48 15.73
CA ALA A 103 3.92 0.96 14.43
C ALA A 103 3.75 2.49 14.38
N ASP A 104 4.35 3.18 15.35
CA ASP A 104 4.21 4.62 15.58
C ASP A 104 5.34 5.45 14.96
N THR A 105 6.26 4.81 14.26
CA THR A 105 7.34 5.47 13.51
C THR A 105 7.13 5.36 12.01
N TRP A 106 7.49 6.42 11.27
CA TRP A 106 7.50 6.37 9.82
C TRP A 106 8.50 5.34 9.32
N HIS A 107 8.05 4.41 8.47
CA HIS A 107 8.86 3.36 7.90
C HIS A 107 8.31 2.93 6.54
N SER A 108 9.11 2.20 5.79
CA SER A 108 8.67 1.34 4.70
C SER A 108 8.98 -0.10 5.08
N ASP A 109 8.10 -1.02 4.69
CA ASP A 109 8.24 -2.42 5.09
C ASP A 109 9.44 -3.10 4.43
N VAL A 110 10.12 -3.97 5.19
CA VAL A 110 11.17 -4.90 4.72
C VAL A 110 12.34 -4.23 4.00
N THR A 111 12.62 -2.96 4.26
CA THR A 111 13.69 -2.18 3.61
C THR A 111 15.11 -2.64 3.97
N PHE A 112 15.26 -3.60 4.89
CA PHE A 112 16.52 -4.27 5.17
C PHE A 112 16.95 -5.27 4.07
N ARG A 113 16.08 -5.57 3.09
CA ARG A 113 16.40 -6.41 1.94
C ARG A 113 16.93 -5.57 0.78
N GLU A 114 17.80 -6.18 -0.03
CA GLU A 114 18.30 -5.59 -1.27
C GLU A 114 17.16 -5.32 -2.28
N ALA A 115 16.16 -6.20 -2.31
CA ALA A 115 14.94 -6.04 -3.09
C ALA A 115 13.72 -6.15 -2.14
N PRO A 116 13.26 -5.03 -1.57
CA PRO A 116 12.06 -5.02 -0.74
C PRO A 116 10.80 -5.26 -1.58
N PRO A 117 9.70 -5.75 -0.98
CA PRO A 117 8.45 -5.88 -1.70
C PRO A 117 7.96 -4.53 -2.24
N LEU A 118 7.32 -4.57 -3.40
CA LEU A 118 6.76 -3.38 -4.05
C LEU A 118 5.70 -2.68 -3.18
N GLY A 119 4.96 -3.45 -2.40
CA GLY A 119 3.95 -2.95 -1.49
C GLY A 119 3.19 -4.08 -0.81
N SER A 120 2.09 -3.76 -0.15
CA SER A 120 1.26 -4.71 0.59
C SER A 120 -0.23 -4.51 0.29
N VAL A 121 -0.98 -5.59 0.36
CA VAL A 121 -2.45 -5.58 0.27
C VAL A 121 -3.00 -5.83 1.67
N LEU A 122 -3.50 -4.79 2.31
CA LEU A 122 -4.04 -4.85 3.65
C LEU A 122 -5.56 -5.01 3.63
N PHE A 123 -6.09 -6.03 4.30
CA PHE A 123 -7.52 -6.27 4.42
C PHE A 123 -7.98 -6.07 5.88
N GLY A 124 -8.78 -5.00 6.10
CA GLY A 124 -9.33 -4.69 7.42
C GLY A 124 -10.44 -5.67 7.81
N ARG A 125 -10.23 -6.46 8.85
CA ARG A 125 -11.21 -7.42 9.39
C ARG A 125 -12.04 -6.82 10.51
N VAL A 126 -11.38 -6.18 11.44
CA VAL A 126 -11.99 -5.50 12.59
C VAL A 126 -11.35 -4.14 12.70
N ILE A 127 -12.11 -3.10 12.38
CA ILE A 127 -11.63 -1.72 12.44
C ILE A 127 -12.47 -0.99 13.48
N PRO A 128 -11.85 -0.32 14.45
CA PRO A 128 -12.60 0.47 15.45
C PRO A 128 -13.31 1.64 14.78
N GLY A 129 -14.38 2.13 15.39
CA GLY A 129 -15.13 3.27 14.88
C GLY A 129 -14.36 4.61 14.98
N TRP A 130 -13.26 4.64 15.73
CA TRP A 130 -12.37 5.79 15.91
C TRP A 130 -11.01 5.34 16.44
N GLY A 131 -9.95 6.10 16.07
CA GLY A 131 -8.57 5.80 16.47
C GLY A 131 -7.93 4.66 15.66
N GLY A 132 -6.63 4.50 15.81
CA GLY A 132 -5.85 3.51 15.08
C GLY A 132 -5.68 3.86 13.60
N ASP A 133 -5.67 5.16 13.28
CA ASP A 133 -5.54 5.62 11.91
C ASP A 133 -4.17 5.24 11.33
N THR A 134 -4.17 4.78 10.06
CA THR A 134 -2.94 4.56 9.32
C THR A 134 -2.61 5.81 8.51
N CYS A 135 -1.41 6.33 8.70
CA CYS A 135 -0.92 7.50 7.99
C CYS A 135 0.03 7.08 6.86
N PHE A 136 -0.05 7.78 5.74
CA PHE A 136 0.81 7.55 4.58
C PHE A 136 1.51 8.84 4.16
N ALA A 137 2.77 8.73 3.70
CA ALA A 137 3.54 9.84 3.17
C ALA A 137 4.04 9.51 1.76
N ASN A 138 3.92 10.48 0.84
CA ASN A 138 4.49 10.37 -0.49
C ASN A 138 5.98 10.69 -0.43
N MET A 139 6.82 9.64 -0.42
CA MET A 139 8.27 9.78 -0.28
C MET A 139 8.95 10.31 -1.55
N GLU A 140 8.37 10.09 -2.75
CA GLU A 140 8.85 10.72 -3.98
C GLU A 140 8.71 12.24 -3.88
N LEU A 141 7.51 12.70 -3.50
CA LEU A 141 7.27 14.13 -3.30
C LEU A 141 8.10 14.70 -2.16
N ALA A 142 8.28 13.95 -1.07
CA ALA A 142 9.14 14.37 0.04
C ALA A 142 10.59 14.59 -0.41
N TYR A 143 11.12 13.71 -1.24
CA TYR A 143 12.45 13.85 -1.83
C TYR A 143 12.51 15.05 -2.79
N ASP A 144 11.53 15.20 -3.67
CA ASP A 144 11.49 16.29 -4.65
C ASP A 144 11.49 17.69 -4.00
N LEU A 145 10.91 17.76 -2.80
CA LEU A 145 10.82 18.98 -1.99
C LEU A 145 12.07 19.33 -1.19
N LEU A 146 13.05 18.42 -1.12
CA LEU A 146 14.32 18.72 -0.46
C LEU A 146 15.09 19.79 -1.22
N ASP A 147 15.80 20.63 -0.48
CA ASP A 147 16.78 21.55 -1.06
C ASP A 147 17.89 20.76 -1.76
N ASP A 148 18.43 21.31 -2.86
CA ASP A 148 19.48 20.66 -3.64
C ASP A 148 20.71 20.29 -2.80
N ALA A 149 21.09 21.13 -1.83
CA ALA A 149 22.17 20.84 -0.91
C ALA A 149 21.93 19.60 -0.03
N VAL A 150 20.67 19.33 0.32
CA VAL A 150 20.30 18.12 1.09
C VAL A 150 20.34 16.90 0.17
N LYS A 151 19.83 17.01 -1.06
CA LYS A 151 19.90 15.93 -2.06
C LYS A 151 21.34 15.54 -2.35
N GLU A 152 22.23 16.52 -2.58
CA GLU A 152 23.66 16.27 -2.76
C GLU A 152 24.30 15.60 -1.54
N GLN A 153 23.89 15.96 -0.32
CA GLN A 153 24.42 15.36 0.90
C GLN A 153 24.03 13.89 1.07
N ILE A 154 22.79 13.51 0.70
CA ILE A 154 22.28 12.14 0.87
C ILE A 154 22.58 11.23 -0.32
N ASP A 155 23.02 11.79 -1.45
CA ASP A 155 23.37 11.01 -2.63
C ASP A 155 24.50 10.03 -2.33
N GLY A 156 24.29 8.76 -2.67
CA GLY A 156 25.25 7.69 -2.40
C GLY A 156 25.36 7.24 -0.94
N MET A 157 24.53 7.76 -0.03
CA MET A 157 24.49 7.31 1.36
C MET A 157 23.68 6.00 1.49
N TYR A 158 24.01 5.23 2.51
CA TYR A 158 23.30 4.01 2.88
C TYR A 158 22.68 4.17 4.27
N ALA A 159 21.44 3.70 4.42
CA ALA A 159 20.81 3.55 5.73
C ALA A 159 21.12 2.16 6.30
N ILE A 160 21.35 2.10 7.60
CA ILE A 160 21.48 0.83 8.33
C ILE A 160 20.16 0.58 9.04
N HIS A 161 19.57 -0.59 8.80
CA HIS A 161 18.32 -1.05 9.40
C HIS A 161 18.55 -2.13 10.44
#